data_70d94488496f192ad27948da80dd2cdf
#
_entry.id   70d94488496f192ad27948da80dd2cdf
#
_cell.length_a   1.000
_cell.length_b   1.000
_cell.length_c   1.000
_cell.angle_alpha   90.00
_cell.angle_beta   90.00
_cell.angle_gamma   90.00
#
_symmetry.space_group_name_H-M   'P 1'
#
loop_
_entity.id
_entity.type
_entity.pdbx_description
1 polymer ?
#
loop_
_entity_poly.entity_id
_entity_poly.type
_entity_poly.pdbx_seq_one_letter_code
_entity_poly.pdbx_strand_id
1 'polypeptide(L)'
;QYYVSLGFTEQEGIIRANDLNRLSLKADLTQQATKWLRIGLNGQMTRTRVNGVMNDENSLGGVGFAGTRMLPNVSVFNPDDPTGYNIDAENRKTLGRGSNLSYIDNGIQNIVWALDNNVNRTTNTRVLGGGWAEITFMDGLTLKTQAGLDISNVKDFMVWNPESGDGYGYGGLLEEINTTYTNWNWQNVINFNRTFNDVHNLTATAVQEYTHQEYEYTDATVQQISDAFFTDHIISNTFGERFVSGGKTFMGLASYMFRANYNYDSKYYIGASVRTDGLSSLPKDTRWGTFWGGSAAWRISREKFWSESTINDWFNDLRIRASYATIGNSDLGNYFPYLGTYGAKKAGSNT
;
A
#
# COMPACT_ATOMS: atom_id res chain seq x y z
N GLN A 1 -24.87 7.86 15.91
CA GLN A 1 -24.90 6.77 14.92
C GLN A 1 -23.72 5.85 15.20
N TYR A 2 -23.94 4.56 15.08
CA TYR A 2 -22.89 3.56 15.21
C TYR A 2 -23.07 2.50 14.13
N TYR A 3 -21.96 1.90 13.74
CA TYR A 3 -21.92 0.79 12.80
C TYR A 3 -20.82 -0.17 13.24
N VAL A 4 -21.12 -1.48 13.23
CA VAL A 4 -20.15 -2.56 13.48
C VAL A 4 -20.38 -3.63 12.44
N SER A 5 -19.30 -4.13 11.85
CA SER A 5 -19.36 -5.28 10.95
C SER A 5 -18.21 -6.24 11.19
N LEU A 6 -18.49 -7.51 11.02
CA LEU A 6 -17.54 -8.61 10.99
C LEU A 6 -17.66 -9.27 9.63
N GLY A 7 -16.56 -9.46 8.92
CA GLY A 7 -16.50 -10.09 7.62
C GLY A 7 -15.49 -11.23 7.61
N PHE A 8 -15.88 -12.33 6.99
CA PHE A 8 -14.99 -13.44 6.68
C PHE A 8 -15.05 -13.71 5.18
N THR A 9 -13.89 -13.92 4.56
CA THR A 9 -13.75 -14.24 3.14
C THR A 9 -12.80 -15.41 3.01
N GLU A 10 -13.19 -16.42 2.26
CA GLU A 10 -12.39 -17.54 1.86
C GLU A 10 -12.46 -17.68 0.34
N GLN A 11 -11.31 -17.83 -0.29
CA GLN A 11 -11.19 -17.97 -1.74
C GLN A 11 -10.15 -19.03 -2.05
N GLU A 12 -10.48 -19.93 -2.97
CA GLU A 12 -9.54 -20.89 -3.54
C GLU A 12 -9.26 -20.51 -4.99
N GLY A 13 -7.98 -20.55 -5.37
CA GLY A 13 -7.55 -20.36 -6.75
C GLY A 13 -7.74 -21.62 -7.59
N ILE A 14 -7.68 -21.46 -8.91
CA ILE A 14 -7.70 -22.59 -9.86
C ILE A 14 -6.40 -23.41 -9.85
N ILE A 15 -5.34 -22.86 -9.28
CA ILE A 15 -4.04 -23.54 -9.10
C ILE A 15 -3.99 -24.04 -7.67
N ARG A 16 -3.52 -25.28 -7.46
CA ARG A 16 -3.33 -25.88 -6.14
C ARG A 16 -2.42 -25.00 -5.27
N ALA A 17 -2.60 -25.07 -3.95
CA ALA A 17 -1.87 -24.29 -2.96
C ALA A 17 -2.04 -22.76 -3.08
N ASN A 18 -3.05 -22.31 -3.81
CA ASN A 18 -3.35 -20.88 -3.95
C ASN A 18 -4.71 -20.58 -3.32
N ASP A 19 -4.70 -20.02 -2.12
CA ASP A 19 -5.89 -19.67 -1.36
C ASP A 19 -5.72 -18.36 -0.61
N LEU A 20 -6.83 -17.74 -0.26
CA LEU A 20 -6.90 -16.53 0.54
C LEU A 20 -7.94 -16.67 1.64
N ASN A 21 -7.53 -16.37 2.86
CA ASN A 21 -8.42 -16.25 4.02
C ASN A 21 -8.31 -14.85 4.60
N ARG A 22 -9.45 -14.18 4.78
CA ARG A 22 -9.51 -12.83 5.35
C ARG A 22 -10.56 -12.73 6.44
N LEU A 23 -10.14 -12.23 7.58
CA LEU A 23 -11.01 -11.80 8.66
C LEU A 23 -10.94 -10.27 8.77
N SER A 24 -12.10 -9.61 8.82
CA SER A 24 -12.19 -8.16 8.97
C SER A 24 -13.20 -7.77 10.04
N LEU A 25 -12.81 -6.82 10.86
CA LEU A 25 -13.66 -6.16 11.85
C LEU A 25 -13.66 -4.66 11.54
N LYS A 26 -14.83 -4.04 11.47
CA LYS A 26 -14.97 -2.60 11.31
C LYS A 26 -15.94 -2.04 12.34
N ALA A 27 -15.61 -0.88 12.90
CA ALA A 27 -16.48 -0.15 13.81
C ALA A 27 -16.41 1.35 13.49
N ASP A 28 -17.56 2.00 13.41
CA ASP A 28 -17.69 3.44 13.22
C ASP A 28 -18.65 3.99 14.27
N LEU A 29 -18.29 5.10 14.88
CA LEU A 29 -19.10 5.85 15.83
C LEU A 29 -19.11 7.31 15.46
N THR A 30 -20.28 7.92 15.42
CA THR A 30 -20.45 9.37 15.31
C THR A 30 -21.46 9.81 16.36
N GLN A 31 -21.08 10.77 17.20
CA GLN A 31 -21.88 11.24 18.29
C GLN A 31 -21.92 12.78 18.33
N GLN A 32 -23.11 13.33 18.41
CA GLN A 32 -23.32 14.73 18.84
C GLN A 32 -23.25 14.76 20.35
N ALA A 33 -22.07 15.10 20.89
CA ALA A 33 -21.84 15.07 22.34
C ALA A 33 -22.54 16.25 23.03
N THR A 34 -22.51 17.44 22.41
CA THR A 34 -23.22 18.63 22.86
C THR A 34 -23.72 19.41 21.64
N LYS A 35 -24.42 20.53 21.83
CA LYS A 35 -24.86 21.40 20.71
C LYS A 35 -23.69 21.97 19.90
N TRP A 36 -22.52 22.08 20.51
CA TRP A 36 -21.32 22.70 19.92
C TRP A 36 -20.20 21.68 19.64
N LEU A 37 -20.32 20.40 20.10
CA LEU A 37 -19.28 19.37 19.96
C LEU A 37 -19.85 18.12 19.31
N ARG A 38 -19.26 17.73 18.19
CA ARG A 38 -19.49 16.49 17.49
C ARG A 38 -18.17 15.70 17.42
N ILE A 39 -18.24 14.40 17.69
CA ILE A 39 -17.08 13.52 17.67
C ILE A 39 -17.34 12.30 16.80
N GLY A 40 -16.28 11.77 16.22
CA GLY A 40 -16.34 10.53 15.48
C GLY A 40 -15.09 9.69 15.70
N LEU A 41 -15.28 8.39 15.72
CA LEU A 41 -14.24 7.37 15.78
C LEU A 41 -14.53 6.34 14.70
N ASN A 42 -13.50 5.90 14.00
CA ASN A 42 -13.60 4.80 13.06
C ASN A 42 -12.39 3.89 13.22
N GLY A 43 -12.61 2.60 13.06
CA GLY A 43 -11.55 1.62 13.13
C GLY A 43 -11.87 0.40 12.27
N GLN A 44 -10.85 -0.14 11.66
CA GLN A 44 -10.90 -1.38 10.92
C GLN A 44 -9.65 -2.19 11.21
N MET A 45 -9.84 -3.45 11.53
CA MET A 45 -8.77 -4.43 11.62
C MET A 45 -9.00 -5.51 10.60
N THR A 46 -7.98 -5.86 9.84
CA THR A 46 -8.04 -6.91 8.84
C THR A 46 -6.84 -7.82 9.00
N ARG A 47 -7.07 -9.13 9.04
CA ARG A 47 -6.04 -10.13 8.91
C ARG A 47 -6.28 -10.95 7.67
N THR A 48 -5.35 -10.88 6.73
CA THR A 48 -5.38 -11.63 5.48
C THR A 48 -4.21 -12.60 5.46
N ARG A 49 -4.49 -13.86 5.18
CA ARG A 49 -3.49 -14.88 4.87
C ARG A 49 -3.68 -15.31 3.44
N VAL A 50 -2.62 -15.29 2.69
CA VAL A 50 -2.56 -15.75 1.31
C VAL A 50 -1.52 -16.87 1.26
N ASN A 51 -1.90 -18.05 0.81
CA ASN A 51 -0.96 -19.04 0.32
C ASN A 51 -0.91 -18.87 -1.19
N GLY A 52 0.28 -18.85 -1.74
CA GLY A 52 0.53 -18.64 -3.16
C GLY A 52 1.49 -19.67 -3.73
N VAL A 53 1.69 -19.58 -5.01
CA VAL A 53 2.68 -20.39 -5.72
C VAL A 53 4.01 -19.64 -5.76
N MET A 54 5.11 -20.36 -5.86
CA MET A 54 6.43 -19.76 -6.07
C MET A 54 6.48 -19.04 -7.43
N ASN A 55 7.36 -18.09 -7.53
CA ASN A 55 7.45 -17.09 -8.57
C ASN A 55 7.40 -17.66 -10.00
N ASP A 56 6.59 -17.06 -10.86
CA ASP A 56 6.41 -17.41 -12.26
C ASP A 56 7.62 -17.08 -13.16
N GLU A 57 8.53 -16.20 -12.72
CA GLU A 57 9.69 -15.78 -13.50
C GLU A 57 10.82 -16.82 -13.48
N ASN A 58 10.76 -17.78 -12.57
CA ASN A 58 11.77 -18.81 -12.43
C ASN A 58 11.43 -20.02 -13.31
N SER A 59 12.34 -20.38 -14.20
CA SER A 59 12.20 -21.54 -15.08
C SER A 59 12.12 -22.88 -14.34
N LEU A 60 12.62 -22.96 -13.12
CA LEU A 60 12.55 -24.16 -12.28
C LEU A 60 11.28 -24.20 -11.42
N GLY A 61 10.76 -23.06 -10.99
CA GLY A 61 9.70 -22.96 -9.99
C GLY A 61 8.37 -22.44 -10.48
N GLY A 62 8.31 -21.79 -11.63
CA GLY A 62 7.10 -21.13 -12.10
C GLY A 62 6.03 -22.09 -12.61
N VAL A 63 4.85 -22.04 -12.00
CA VAL A 63 3.72 -22.92 -12.37
C VAL A 63 3.27 -22.68 -13.80
N GLY A 64 3.14 -21.42 -14.21
CA GLY A 64 2.74 -21.06 -15.58
C GLY A 64 3.76 -21.51 -16.62
N PHE A 65 5.04 -21.29 -16.34
CA PHE A 65 6.13 -21.67 -17.22
C PHE A 65 6.25 -23.20 -17.35
N ALA A 66 6.27 -23.93 -16.24
CA ALA A 66 6.33 -25.38 -16.23
C ALA A 66 5.10 -26.01 -16.91
N GLY A 67 3.90 -25.50 -16.64
CA GLY A 67 2.66 -26.00 -17.23
C GLY A 67 2.60 -25.89 -18.76
N THR A 68 3.24 -24.88 -19.35
CA THR A 68 3.30 -24.71 -20.82
C THR A 68 4.38 -25.54 -21.49
N ARG A 69 5.41 -25.96 -20.76
CA ARG A 69 6.56 -26.71 -21.29
C ARG A 69 6.51 -28.19 -20.99
N MET A 70 5.69 -28.61 -20.03
CA MET A 70 5.57 -30.02 -19.63
C MET A 70 4.95 -30.83 -20.75
N LEU A 71 5.57 -31.98 -21.05
CA LEU A 71 5.01 -32.93 -22.02
C LEU A 71 3.88 -33.75 -21.36
N PRO A 72 2.74 -33.96 -22.05
CA PRO A 72 1.57 -34.61 -21.46
C PRO A 72 1.78 -36.11 -21.17
N ASN A 73 2.83 -36.73 -21.74
CA ASN A 73 3.17 -38.13 -21.57
C ASN A 73 4.24 -38.40 -20.50
N VAL A 74 4.62 -37.37 -19.73
CA VAL A 74 5.54 -37.50 -18.59
C VAL A 74 4.74 -37.68 -17.31
N SER A 75 5.02 -38.76 -16.58
CA SER A 75 4.34 -39.05 -15.33
C SER A 75 4.70 -38.03 -14.25
N VAL A 76 3.72 -37.64 -13.44
CA VAL A 76 3.92 -36.85 -12.22
C VAL A 76 4.57 -37.65 -11.11
N PHE A 77 4.23 -38.93 -11.01
CA PHE A 77 4.65 -39.83 -9.94
C PHE A 77 5.61 -40.89 -10.44
N ASN A 78 6.54 -41.30 -9.57
CA ASN A 78 7.45 -42.40 -9.74
C ASN A 78 7.56 -43.16 -8.41
N PRO A 79 7.00 -44.38 -8.28
CA PRO A 79 7.04 -45.16 -7.04
C PRO A 79 8.44 -45.56 -6.61
N ASP A 80 9.41 -45.59 -7.55
CA ASP A 80 10.78 -45.95 -7.27
C ASP A 80 11.63 -44.82 -6.72
N ASP A 81 11.14 -43.56 -6.77
CA ASP A 81 11.79 -42.43 -6.14
C ASP A 81 11.37 -42.32 -4.66
N PRO A 82 12.28 -42.03 -3.73
CA PRO A 82 11.96 -41.88 -2.29
C PRO A 82 10.89 -40.87 -1.99
N THR A 83 10.74 -39.85 -2.82
CA THR A 83 9.68 -38.81 -2.68
C THR A 83 8.32 -39.26 -3.21
N GLY A 84 8.28 -40.37 -4.00
CA GLY A 84 7.09 -40.82 -4.72
C GLY A 84 6.77 -39.99 -5.97
N TYR A 85 7.51 -38.94 -6.24
CA TYR A 85 7.33 -38.07 -7.42
C TYR A 85 8.39 -38.38 -8.49
N ASN A 86 8.06 -38.11 -9.73
CA ASN A 86 8.98 -38.25 -10.84
C ASN A 86 10.01 -37.10 -10.84
N ILE A 87 11.14 -37.34 -10.20
CA ILE A 87 12.28 -36.44 -10.07
C ILE A 87 13.48 -37.09 -10.75
N ASP A 88 14.31 -36.32 -11.44
CA ASP A 88 15.53 -36.83 -12.09
C ASP A 88 16.52 -37.34 -11.04
N ALA A 89 16.98 -38.57 -11.21
CA ALA A 89 17.84 -39.23 -10.23
C ALA A 89 19.25 -38.61 -10.15
N GLU A 90 19.76 -38.08 -11.27
CA GLU A 90 21.08 -37.45 -11.36
C GLU A 90 21.02 -35.96 -11.04
N ASN A 91 19.93 -35.29 -11.50
CA ASN A 91 19.71 -33.89 -11.26
C ASN A 91 18.37 -33.68 -10.53
N ARG A 92 18.39 -33.81 -9.21
CA ARG A 92 17.20 -33.71 -8.37
C ARG A 92 16.45 -32.34 -8.46
N LYS A 93 17.05 -31.37 -9.13
CA LYS A 93 16.40 -30.09 -9.38
C LYS A 93 15.29 -30.14 -10.42
N THR A 94 15.28 -31.19 -11.25
CA THR A 94 14.43 -31.26 -12.43
C THR A 94 13.53 -32.49 -12.44
N LEU A 95 12.55 -32.45 -13.33
CA LEU A 95 11.61 -33.53 -13.61
C LEU A 95 12.35 -34.72 -14.19
N GLY A 96 12.06 -35.92 -13.70
CA GLY A 96 12.56 -37.16 -14.26
C GLY A 96 11.91 -37.48 -15.62
N ARG A 97 12.68 -38.13 -16.49
CA ARG A 97 12.19 -38.52 -17.83
C ARG A 97 11.21 -39.70 -17.76
N GLY A 98 11.27 -40.48 -16.69
CA GLY A 98 10.52 -41.74 -16.58
C GLY A 98 10.86 -42.68 -17.74
N SER A 99 9.86 -43.26 -18.36
CA SER A 99 9.99 -44.08 -19.56
C SER A 99 10.07 -43.30 -20.87
N ASN A 100 10.00 -41.97 -20.83
CA ASN A 100 10.07 -41.09 -21.99
C ASN A 100 11.53 -40.87 -22.41
N LEU A 101 11.93 -41.44 -23.53
CA LEU A 101 13.28 -41.31 -24.07
C LEU A 101 13.47 -39.99 -24.85
N SER A 102 12.41 -39.24 -25.09
CA SER A 102 12.49 -37.95 -25.75
C SER A 102 13.13 -36.92 -24.82
N TYR A 103 13.79 -35.94 -25.41
CA TYR A 103 14.39 -34.85 -24.67
C TYR A 103 13.30 -34.04 -23.96
N ILE A 104 13.45 -33.92 -22.65
CA ILE A 104 12.67 -33.00 -21.82
C ILE A 104 13.63 -31.88 -21.43
N ASP A 105 13.16 -30.64 -21.51
CA ASP A 105 13.93 -29.46 -21.07
C ASP A 105 14.36 -29.65 -19.61
N ASN A 106 15.67 -29.64 -19.36
CA ASN A 106 16.26 -29.93 -18.04
C ASN A 106 16.01 -28.77 -17.05
N GLY A 107 15.41 -27.67 -17.48
CA GLY A 107 15.10 -26.53 -16.62
C GLY A 107 13.72 -26.58 -15.95
N ILE A 108 13.01 -27.71 -16.06
CA ILE A 108 11.65 -27.83 -15.51
C ILE A 108 11.66 -28.78 -14.31
N GLN A 109 11.18 -28.30 -13.14
CA GLN A 109 10.95 -29.17 -11.99
C GLN A 109 9.59 -29.90 -12.10
N ASN A 110 9.39 -30.92 -11.25
CA ASN A 110 8.07 -31.51 -11.07
C ASN A 110 7.15 -30.51 -10.37
N ILE A 111 6.26 -29.87 -11.12
CA ILE A 111 5.46 -28.78 -10.62
C ILE A 111 4.44 -29.22 -9.55
N VAL A 112 3.94 -30.45 -9.65
CA VAL A 112 3.00 -30.97 -8.64
C VAL A 112 3.74 -31.20 -7.32
N TRP A 113 4.96 -31.72 -7.38
CA TRP A 113 5.82 -31.86 -6.21
C TRP A 113 6.10 -30.49 -5.57
N ALA A 114 6.44 -29.49 -6.37
CA ALA A 114 6.74 -28.16 -5.88
C ALA A 114 5.52 -27.50 -5.20
N LEU A 115 4.33 -27.66 -5.77
CA LEU A 115 3.08 -27.16 -5.18
C LEU A 115 2.69 -27.86 -3.87
N ASP A 116 3.06 -29.12 -3.72
CA ASP A 116 2.73 -29.92 -2.53
C ASP A 116 3.77 -29.76 -1.41
N ASN A 117 5.03 -29.41 -1.73
CA ASN A 117 6.14 -29.44 -0.77
C ASN A 117 6.82 -28.09 -0.51
N ASN A 118 6.63 -27.10 -1.35
CA ASN A 118 7.10 -25.73 -1.08
C ASN A 118 6.02 -24.93 -0.38
N VAL A 119 6.45 -23.92 0.38
CA VAL A 119 5.53 -22.98 1.06
C VAL A 119 5.79 -21.56 0.56
N ASN A 120 4.75 -20.87 0.15
CA ASN A 120 4.78 -19.44 -0.10
C ASN A 120 3.56 -18.81 0.54
N ARG A 121 3.76 -18.13 1.66
CA ARG A 121 2.67 -17.62 2.49
C ARG A 121 2.93 -16.18 2.90
N THR A 122 1.98 -15.33 2.60
CA THR A 122 1.94 -13.95 3.09
C THR A 122 0.83 -13.82 4.12
N THR A 123 1.16 -13.26 5.27
CA THR A 123 0.18 -12.87 6.29
C THR A 123 0.26 -11.35 6.48
N ASN A 124 -0.84 -10.65 6.21
CA ASN A 124 -0.94 -9.22 6.44
C ASN A 124 -1.95 -8.94 7.55
N THR A 125 -1.50 -8.27 8.60
CA THR A 125 -2.37 -7.73 9.66
C THR A 125 -2.34 -6.21 9.56
N ARG A 126 -3.50 -5.62 9.21
CA ARG A 126 -3.64 -4.17 9.05
C ARG A 126 -4.62 -3.61 10.05
N VAL A 127 -4.23 -2.54 10.71
CA VAL A 127 -5.09 -1.72 11.57
C VAL A 127 -5.17 -0.33 10.97
N LEU A 128 -6.37 0.05 10.58
CA LEU A 128 -6.70 1.37 10.09
C LEU A 128 -7.68 2.01 11.05
N GLY A 129 -7.39 3.20 11.53
CA GLY A 129 -8.30 3.88 12.44
C GLY A 129 -8.10 5.38 12.47
N GLY A 130 -9.09 6.06 12.99
CA GLY A 130 -8.99 7.50 13.18
C GLY A 130 -10.08 8.04 14.08
N GLY A 131 -9.84 9.24 14.52
CA GLY A 131 -10.80 9.98 15.32
C GLY A 131 -10.82 11.45 14.92
N TRP A 132 -11.94 12.08 15.14
CA TRP A 132 -12.10 13.50 14.91
C TRP A 132 -13.04 14.13 15.92
N ALA A 133 -12.80 15.40 16.19
CA ALA A 133 -13.70 16.27 16.94
C ALA A 133 -13.95 17.53 16.15
N GLU A 134 -15.20 17.94 16.08
CA GLU A 134 -15.64 19.18 15.44
C GLU A 134 -16.31 20.07 16.47
N ILE A 135 -15.80 21.27 16.62
CA ILE A 135 -16.30 22.29 17.52
C ILE A 135 -16.94 23.39 16.69
N THR A 136 -18.21 23.69 16.98
CA THR A 136 -18.92 24.84 16.40
C THR A 136 -18.86 25.99 17.43
N PHE A 137 -18.08 27.03 17.12
CA PHE A 137 -17.96 28.22 18.00
C PHE A 137 -19.17 29.16 17.87
N MET A 138 -19.61 29.30 16.63
CA MET A 138 -20.81 30.10 16.28
C MET A 138 -21.28 29.67 14.88
N ASP A 139 -22.44 30.14 14.47
CA ASP A 139 -22.94 29.86 13.11
C ASP A 139 -21.93 30.32 12.07
N GLY A 140 -21.54 29.34 11.22
CA GLY A 140 -20.58 29.56 10.16
C GLY A 140 -19.11 29.42 10.58
N LEU A 141 -18.75 29.22 11.86
CA LEU A 141 -17.35 28.99 12.29
C LEU A 141 -17.20 27.68 13.01
N THR A 142 -16.41 26.78 12.39
CA THR A 142 -16.09 25.45 12.95
C THR A 142 -14.59 25.19 12.99
N LEU A 143 -14.16 24.42 13.96
CA LEU A 143 -12.83 23.81 14.03
C LEU A 143 -13.01 22.30 14.06
N LYS A 144 -12.38 21.62 13.11
CA LYS A 144 -12.28 20.17 13.11
C LYS A 144 -10.84 19.75 13.31
N THR A 145 -10.57 18.96 14.35
CA THR A 145 -9.31 18.23 14.52
C THR A 145 -9.55 16.77 14.20
N GLN A 146 -8.64 16.15 13.43
CA GLN A 146 -8.73 14.76 13.10
C GLN A 146 -7.35 14.12 13.06
N ALA A 147 -7.27 12.87 13.52
CA ALA A 147 -6.07 12.05 13.45
C ALA A 147 -6.42 10.69 12.83
N GLY A 148 -5.52 10.19 11.99
CA GLY A 148 -5.62 8.89 11.36
C GLY A 148 -4.34 8.08 11.57
N LEU A 149 -4.49 6.77 11.67
CA LEU A 149 -3.42 5.79 11.83
C LEU A 149 -3.67 4.61 10.89
N ASP A 150 -2.65 4.19 10.17
CA ASP A 150 -2.65 3.00 9.32
C ASP A 150 -1.36 2.22 9.55
N ILE A 151 -1.48 1.07 10.21
CA ILE A 151 -0.38 0.16 10.47
C ILE A 151 -0.64 -1.13 9.71
N SER A 152 0.32 -1.56 8.90
CA SER A 152 0.29 -2.82 8.17
C SER A 152 1.54 -3.62 8.48
N ASN A 153 1.37 -4.80 9.09
CA ASN A 153 2.42 -5.77 9.31
C ASN A 153 2.27 -6.91 8.30
N VAL A 154 3.21 -7.01 7.40
CA VAL A 154 3.29 -8.05 6.38
C VAL A 154 4.39 -9.02 6.77
N LYS A 155 4.03 -10.29 6.89
CA LYS A 155 4.96 -11.38 7.10
C LYS A 155 4.90 -12.29 5.88
N ASP A 156 6.01 -12.34 5.13
CA ASP A 156 6.22 -13.29 4.06
C ASP A 156 7.04 -14.45 4.62
N PHE A 157 6.62 -15.66 4.28
CA PHE A 157 7.24 -16.89 4.74
C PHE A 157 7.33 -17.86 3.55
N MET A 158 8.54 -18.17 3.14
CA MET A 158 8.83 -19.00 1.97
C MET A 158 9.75 -20.16 2.36
N VAL A 159 9.41 -21.36 1.88
CA VAL A 159 10.22 -22.57 2.08
C VAL A 159 10.37 -23.26 0.73
N TRP A 160 11.60 -23.44 0.32
CA TRP A 160 11.99 -24.32 -0.78
C TRP A 160 12.53 -25.62 -0.20
N ASN A 161 11.83 -26.69 -0.50
CA ASN A 161 12.12 -28.01 0.05
C ASN A 161 13.48 -28.54 -0.43
N PRO A 162 14.27 -29.19 0.46
CA PRO A 162 15.62 -29.71 0.13
C PRO A 162 15.65 -30.86 -0.84
N GLU A 163 14.56 -31.57 -1.06
CA GLU A 163 14.57 -32.85 -1.78
C GLU A 163 14.54 -32.70 -3.31
N SER A 164 14.01 -31.57 -3.80
CA SER A 164 13.95 -31.28 -5.25
C SER A 164 13.83 -29.80 -5.55
N GLY A 165 13.93 -29.46 -6.83
CA GLY A 165 13.74 -28.09 -7.33
C GLY A 165 14.82 -27.13 -6.87
N ASP A 166 14.41 -25.85 -6.70
CA ASP A 166 15.33 -24.75 -6.34
C ASP A 166 15.97 -24.94 -4.97
N GLY A 167 15.25 -25.55 -4.02
CA GLY A 167 15.77 -25.80 -2.68
C GLY A 167 16.88 -26.83 -2.60
N TYR A 168 16.95 -27.78 -3.56
CA TYR A 168 17.90 -28.89 -3.52
C TYR A 168 19.35 -28.43 -3.44
N GLY A 169 19.74 -27.45 -4.25
CA GLY A 169 21.12 -26.95 -4.28
C GLY A 169 21.59 -26.26 -3.01
N TYR A 170 20.67 -25.86 -2.16
CA TYR A 170 20.93 -25.20 -0.88
C TYR A 170 20.71 -26.13 0.33
N GLY A 171 20.30 -27.37 0.12
CA GLY A 171 19.85 -28.25 1.19
C GLY A 171 18.57 -27.74 1.88
N GLY A 172 17.71 -27.12 1.09
CA GLY A 172 16.55 -26.36 1.52
C GLY A 172 16.88 -24.90 1.82
N LEU A 173 15.92 -24.03 1.53
CA LEU A 173 16.00 -22.58 1.76
C LEU A 173 14.75 -22.16 2.50
N LEU A 174 14.90 -21.36 3.54
CA LEU A 174 13.80 -20.71 4.22
C LEU A 174 14.07 -19.21 4.26
N GLU A 175 13.07 -18.43 3.86
CA GLU A 175 13.10 -16.98 3.89
C GLU A 175 11.90 -16.45 4.69
N GLU A 176 12.18 -15.55 5.61
CA GLU A 176 11.16 -14.84 6.38
C GLU A 176 11.41 -13.34 6.29
N ILE A 177 10.46 -12.63 5.68
CA ILE A 177 10.50 -11.17 5.57
C ILE A 177 9.38 -10.60 6.44
N ASN A 178 9.74 -9.75 7.38
CA ASN A 178 8.80 -9.00 8.18
C ASN A 178 8.87 -7.53 7.79
N THR A 179 7.77 -7.00 7.25
CA THR A 179 7.66 -5.61 6.81
C THR A 179 6.59 -4.89 7.59
N THR A 180 6.92 -3.74 8.14
CA THR A 180 5.98 -2.86 8.85
C THR A 180 5.88 -1.52 8.14
N TYR A 181 4.66 -1.15 7.81
CA TYR A 181 4.30 0.18 7.33
C TYR A 181 3.52 0.88 8.45
N THR A 182 3.98 2.05 8.85
CA THR A 182 3.30 2.90 9.83
C THR A 182 3.06 4.27 9.22
N ASN A 183 1.79 4.59 8.98
CA ASN A 183 1.39 5.88 8.47
C ASN A 183 0.45 6.54 9.47
N TRP A 184 0.70 7.80 9.79
CA TRP A 184 -0.24 8.59 10.57
C TRP A 184 -0.35 10.01 10.02
N ASN A 185 -1.50 10.60 10.23
CA ASN A 185 -1.73 11.99 9.90
C ASN A 185 -2.51 12.68 11.02
N TRP A 186 -2.24 13.96 11.19
CA TRP A 186 -3.00 14.84 12.04
C TRP A 186 -3.32 16.13 11.32
N GLN A 187 -4.58 16.50 11.31
CA GLN A 187 -5.06 17.66 10.59
C GLN A 187 -5.98 18.51 11.46
N ASN A 188 -5.80 19.82 11.43
CA ASN A 188 -6.67 20.81 12.01
C ASN A 188 -7.24 21.69 10.90
N VAL A 189 -8.56 21.83 10.86
CA VAL A 189 -9.28 22.57 9.82
C VAL A 189 -10.20 23.58 10.48
N ILE A 190 -9.97 24.86 10.23
CA ILE A 190 -10.87 25.92 10.58
C ILE A 190 -11.66 26.29 9.33
N ASN A 191 -12.99 26.26 9.42
CA ASN A 191 -13.89 26.68 8.36
C ASN A 191 -14.71 27.86 8.85
N PHE A 192 -14.77 28.87 8.00
CA PHE A 192 -15.65 30.01 8.15
C PHE A 192 -16.54 30.16 6.92
N ASN A 193 -17.83 30.24 7.11
CA ASN A 193 -18.82 30.46 6.04
C ASN A 193 -19.92 31.35 6.53
N ARG A 194 -20.02 32.55 5.95
CA ARG A 194 -21.04 33.51 6.34
C ARG A 194 -21.51 34.38 5.18
N THR A 195 -22.80 34.60 5.15
CA THR A 195 -23.42 35.56 4.24
C THR A 195 -23.79 36.84 5.02
N PHE A 196 -23.39 37.99 4.49
CA PHE A 196 -23.66 39.30 5.05
C PHE A 196 -24.60 40.06 4.10
N ASN A 197 -25.58 40.71 4.64
CA ASN A 197 -26.54 41.51 3.87
C ASN A 197 -27.15 40.77 2.66
N ASP A 198 -27.31 39.45 2.78
CA ASP A 198 -27.88 38.52 1.79
C ASP A 198 -27.15 38.44 0.43
N VAL A 199 -26.14 39.29 0.19
CA VAL A 199 -25.44 39.40 -1.10
C VAL A 199 -23.94 39.12 -1.00
N HIS A 200 -23.33 39.25 0.18
CA HIS A 200 -21.88 39.01 0.38
C HIS A 200 -21.65 37.66 1.03
N ASN A 201 -21.22 36.70 0.27
CA ASN A 201 -20.88 35.39 0.82
C ASN A 201 -19.35 35.23 0.89
N LEU A 202 -18.85 34.98 2.10
CA LEU A 202 -17.44 34.74 2.38
C LEU A 202 -17.27 33.31 2.94
N THR A 203 -16.44 32.52 2.28
CA THR A 203 -15.96 31.24 2.81
C THR A 203 -14.45 31.30 2.97
N ALA A 204 -13.94 30.89 4.11
CA ALA A 204 -12.52 30.81 4.37
C ALA A 204 -12.19 29.46 5.05
N THR A 205 -11.08 28.85 4.67
CA THR A 205 -10.58 27.62 5.27
C THR A 205 -9.10 27.78 5.59
N ALA A 206 -8.72 27.48 6.83
CA ALA A 206 -7.33 27.33 7.24
C ALA A 206 -7.08 25.88 7.63
N VAL A 207 -6.00 25.32 7.13
CA VAL A 207 -5.60 23.92 7.39
C VAL A 207 -4.17 23.88 7.89
N GLN A 208 -3.96 23.13 8.94
CA GLN A 208 -2.65 22.67 9.38
C GLN A 208 -2.66 21.13 9.32
N GLU A 209 -1.65 20.54 8.71
CA GLU A 209 -1.55 19.11 8.51
C GLU A 209 -0.14 18.63 8.79
N TYR A 210 -0.05 17.47 9.46
CA TYR A 210 1.17 16.69 9.59
C TYR A 210 0.90 15.27 9.11
N THR A 211 1.80 14.74 8.29
CA THR A 211 1.80 13.34 7.90
C THR A 211 3.16 12.73 8.19
N HIS A 212 3.14 11.46 8.56
CA HIS A 212 4.34 10.65 8.76
C HIS A 212 4.12 9.30 8.15
N GLN A 213 5.13 8.85 7.39
CA GLN A 213 5.19 7.53 6.78
C GLN A 213 6.50 6.88 7.19
N GLU A 214 6.41 5.66 7.70
CA GLU A 214 7.56 4.87 8.09
C GLU A 214 7.45 3.48 7.46
N TYR A 215 8.55 3.01 6.93
CA TYR A 215 8.74 1.69 6.37
C TYR A 215 9.93 1.05 7.07
N GLU A 216 9.74 -0.14 7.63
CA GLU A 216 10.77 -0.93 8.26
C GLU A 216 10.64 -2.38 7.81
N TYR A 217 11.76 -3.01 7.49
CA TYR A 217 11.76 -4.43 7.16
C TYR A 217 12.96 -5.14 7.78
N THR A 218 12.77 -6.43 8.05
CA THR A 218 13.80 -7.39 8.38
C THR A 218 13.61 -8.61 7.48
N ASP A 219 14.67 -9.01 6.83
CA ASP A 219 14.74 -10.17 5.95
C ASP A 219 15.77 -11.13 6.53
N ALA A 220 15.36 -12.38 6.72
CA ALA A 220 16.19 -13.45 7.19
C ALA A 220 16.06 -14.67 6.25
N THR A 221 17.16 -15.03 5.60
CA THR A 221 17.28 -16.18 4.71
C THR A 221 18.26 -17.18 5.30
N VAL A 222 17.88 -18.46 5.34
CA VAL A 222 18.68 -19.53 5.91
C VAL A 222 18.71 -20.73 4.97
N GLN A 223 19.84 -21.41 4.93
CA GLN A 223 20.10 -22.59 4.09
C GLN A 223 20.31 -23.82 4.95
N GLN A 224 20.28 -25.00 4.33
CA GLN A 224 20.41 -26.31 4.99
C GLN A 224 19.40 -26.42 6.14
N ILE A 225 18.12 -26.30 5.78
CA ILE A 225 17.03 -26.44 6.75
C ILE A 225 16.98 -27.88 7.27
N SER A 226 16.45 -28.03 8.48
CA SER A 226 16.29 -29.33 9.10
C SER A 226 15.44 -30.27 8.24
N ASP A 227 15.76 -31.58 8.32
CA ASP A 227 15.14 -32.68 7.63
C ASP A 227 13.61 -32.60 7.55
N ALA A 228 13.06 -33.18 6.50
CA ALA A 228 11.62 -33.36 6.23
C ALA A 228 10.81 -34.00 7.39
N PHE A 229 11.49 -34.60 8.35
CA PHE A 229 10.87 -35.05 9.62
C PHE A 229 10.23 -33.92 10.43
N PHE A 230 10.77 -32.70 10.33
CA PHE A 230 10.23 -31.52 11.02
C PHE A 230 9.27 -30.80 10.08
N THR A 231 7.98 -30.94 10.31
CA THR A 231 6.92 -30.30 9.53
C THR A 231 6.86 -28.78 9.72
N ASP A 232 7.38 -28.28 10.85
CA ASP A 232 7.44 -26.84 11.15
C ASP A 232 8.86 -26.32 10.89
N HIS A 233 9.02 -25.62 9.79
CA HIS A 233 10.25 -24.92 9.47
C HIS A 233 10.35 -23.61 10.23
N ILE A 234 11.42 -23.49 11.03
CA ILE A 234 11.69 -22.29 11.84
C ILE A 234 13.06 -21.75 11.44
N ILE A 235 13.18 -20.44 11.34
CA ILE A 235 14.40 -19.73 10.92
C ILE A 235 15.64 -20.10 11.75
N SER A 236 15.48 -20.56 13.00
CA SER A 236 16.57 -21.00 13.87
C SER A 236 17.00 -22.44 13.67
N ASN A 237 16.17 -23.28 13.02
CA ASN A 237 16.43 -24.70 12.81
C ASN A 237 17.17 -24.95 11.49
N THR A 238 18.40 -24.45 11.40
CA THR A 238 19.22 -24.58 10.20
C THR A 238 20.64 -24.96 10.54
N PHE A 239 21.29 -25.68 9.66
CA PHE A 239 22.69 -26.12 9.80
C PHE A 239 23.65 -25.34 8.91
N GLY A 240 23.12 -24.58 7.95
CA GLY A 240 23.89 -23.84 6.95
C GLY A 240 24.01 -22.35 7.23
N GLU A 241 24.30 -21.62 6.17
CA GLU A 241 24.51 -20.19 6.22
C GLU A 241 23.21 -19.44 6.55
N ARG A 242 23.37 -18.32 7.25
CA ARG A 242 22.29 -17.43 7.65
C ARG A 242 22.59 -16.02 7.14
N PHE A 243 21.67 -15.48 6.38
CA PHE A 243 21.75 -14.12 5.86
C PHE A 243 20.65 -13.31 6.50
N VAL A 244 21.03 -12.17 7.06
CA VAL A 244 20.06 -11.24 7.67
C VAL A 244 20.32 -9.87 7.09
N SER A 245 19.28 -9.24 6.59
CA SER A 245 19.28 -7.85 6.14
C SER A 245 18.10 -7.11 6.74
N GLY A 246 18.10 -5.80 6.61
CA GLY A 246 16.99 -4.99 7.08
C GLY A 246 17.22 -3.51 6.81
N GLY A 247 16.17 -2.76 6.91
CA GLY A 247 16.24 -1.33 6.69
C GLY A 247 15.05 -0.60 7.29
N LYS A 248 15.28 0.67 7.57
CA LYS A 248 14.26 1.58 8.06
C LYS A 248 14.35 2.90 7.34
N THR A 249 13.22 3.40 6.89
CA THR A 249 13.12 4.71 6.29
C THR A 249 11.82 5.40 6.69
N PHE A 250 11.84 6.72 6.66
CA PHE A 250 10.65 7.51 7.01
C PHE A 250 10.58 8.80 6.21
N MET A 251 9.39 9.32 6.05
CA MET A 251 9.11 10.62 5.46
C MET A 251 8.06 11.36 6.27
N GLY A 252 8.26 12.65 6.45
CA GLY A 252 7.31 13.54 7.10
C GLY A 252 7.00 14.75 6.24
N LEU A 253 5.75 15.17 6.28
CA LEU A 253 5.27 16.40 5.62
C LEU A 253 4.52 17.24 6.65
N ALA A 254 4.88 18.53 6.72
CA ALA A 254 4.14 19.54 7.46
C ALA A 254 3.57 20.55 6.47
N SER A 255 2.27 20.80 6.54
CA SER A 255 1.58 21.66 5.59
C SER A 255 0.71 22.69 6.30
N TYR A 256 0.72 23.91 5.80
CA TYR A 256 -0.15 24.97 6.21
C TYR A 256 -0.84 25.56 4.99
N MET A 257 -2.17 25.62 5.00
CA MET A 257 -2.94 26.13 3.88
C MET A 257 -3.95 27.16 4.37
N PHE A 258 -4.11 28.20 3.59
CA PHE A 258 -5.21 29.14 3.72
C PHE A 258 -5.87 29.33 2.37
N ARG A 259 -7.21 29.30 2.36
CA ARG A 259 -8.04 29.56 1.18
C ARG A 259 -9.21 30.45 1.57
N ALA A 260 -9.48 31.44 0.75
CA ALA A 260 -10.68 32.27 0.88
C ALA A 260 -11.39 32.39 -0.47
N ASN A 261 -12.71 32.33 -0.44
CA ASN A 261 -13.56 32.61 -1.59
C ASN A 261 -14.61 33.63 -1.18
N TYR A 262 -14.78 34.62 -2.03
CA TYR A 262 -15.77 35.64 -1.87
C TYR A 262 -16.71 35.68 -3.08
N ASN A 263 -17.98 35.81 -2.83
CA ASN A 263 -19.02 35.88 -3.83
C ASN A 263 -19.93 37.08 -3.51
N TYR A 264 -20.11 37.95 -4.49
CA TYR A 264 -21.04 39.08 -4.42
C TYR A 264 -22.25 38.81 -5.31
N ASP A 265 -23.44 38.84 -4.70
CA ASP A 265 -24.77 38.69 -5.33
C ASP A 265 -24.87 37.48 -6.31
N SER A 266 -24.10 36.43 -6.06
CA SER A 266 -23.97 35.28 -7.00
C SER A 266 -23.59 35.66 -8.43
N LYS A 267 -22.98 36.85 -8.63
CA LYS A 267 -22.51 37.40 -9.90
C LYS A 267 -21.01 37.38 -10.03
N TYR A 268 -20.30 37.89 -9.01
CA TYR A 268 -18.85 38.05 -9.02
C TYR A 268 -18.22 37.12 -8.00
N TYR A 269 -17.24 36.37 -8.42
CA TYR A 269 -16.55 35.41 -7.57
C TYR A 269 -15.04 35.65 -7.62
N ILE A 270 -14.42 35.72 -6.45
CA ILE A 270 -12.96 35.80 -6.30
C ILE A 270 -12.53 34.76 -5.31
N GLY A 271 -11.46 34.01 -5.66
CA GLY A 271 -10.86 33.03 -4.79
C GLY A 271 -9.35 33.20 -4.75
N ALA A 272 -8.77 33.01 -3.57
CA ALA A 272 -7.32 32.98 -3.38
C ALA A 272 -6.95 31.83 -2.44
N SER A 273 -5.78 31.23 -2.67
CA SER A 273 -5.22 30.21 -1.81
C SER A 273 -3.70 30.34 -1.72
N VAL A 274 -3.18 29.99 -0.56
CA VAL A 274 -1.75 29.83 -0.32
C VAL A 274 -1.53 28.54 0.46
N ARG A 275 -0.51 27.78 0.08
CA ARG A 275 -0.08 26.57 0.79
C ARG A 275 1.44 26.59 0.93
N THR A 276 1.91 26.23 2.12
CA THR A 276 3.33 26.05 2.38
C THR A 276 3.54 24.63 2.90
N ASP A 277 4.41 23.90 2.23
CA ASP A 277 4.72 22.49 2.51
C ASP A 277 6.19 22.34 2.89
N GLY A 278 6.45 21.69 4.02
CA GLY A 278 7.78 21.32 4.48
C GLY A 278 7.97 19.80 4.41
N LEU A 279 8.85 19.34 3.53
CA LEU A 279 9.12 17.93 3.28
C LEU A 279 10.42 17.49 3.94
N SER A 280 10.38 16.46 4.78
CA SER A 280 11.56 15.94 5.50
C SER A 280 12.63 15.36 4.57
N SER A 281 12.24 14.93 3.37
CA SER A 281 13.11 14.39 2.33
C SER A 281 14.01 15.44 1.66
N LEU A 282 13.86 16.72 2.00
CA LEU A 282 14.66 17.81 1.48
C LEU A 282 15.60 18.38 2.56
N PRO A 283 16.73 19.00 2.16
CA PRO A 283 17.66 19.66 3.08
C PRO A 283 16.94 20.72 3.94
N LYS A 284 17.44 20.95 5.15
CA LYS A 284 16.81 21.88 6.10
C LYS A 284 16.54 23.26 5.53
N ASP A 285 17.46 23.77 4.73
CA ASP A 285 17.42 25.13 4.19
C ASP A 285 16.45 25.28 3.00
N THR A 286 16.07 24.18 2.36
CA THR A 286 15.25 24.19 1.13
C THR A 286 13.99 23.34 1.23
N ARG A 287 13.67 22.81 2.42
CA ARG A 287 12.54 21.88 2.60
C ARG A 287 11.16 22.51 2.48
N TRP A 288 11.06 23.84 2.60
CA TRP A 288 9.80 24.54 2.56
C TRP A 288 9.54 25.13 1.17
N GLY A 289 8.43 24.72 0.56
CA GLY A 289 7.92 25.27 -0.69
C GLY A 289 6.59 25.98 -0.47
N THR A 290 6.42 27.18 -1.06
CA THR A 290 5.17 27.93 -0.98
C THR A 290 4.52 28.02 -2.34
N PHE A 291 3.26 27.69 -2.41
CA PHE A 291 2.43 27.63 -3.60
C PHE A 291 1.21 28.52 -3.39
N TRP A 292 0.79 29.20 -4.44
CA TRP A 292 -0.34 30.10 -4.37
C TRP A 292 -1.22 29.99 -5.61
N GLY A 293 -2.46 30.34 -5.47
CA GLY A 293 -3.42 30.35 -6.57
C GLY A 293 -4.46 31.44 -6.40
N GLY A 294 -4.95 31.94 -7.52
CA GLY A 294 -6.03 32.91 -7.58
C GLY A 294 -7.04 32.54 -8.66
N SER A 295 -8.28 32.90 -8.45
CA SER A 295 -9.36 32.70 -9.41
C SER A 295 -10.35 33.84 -9.38
N ALA A 296 -10.92 34.15 -10.54
CA ALA A 296 -12.03 35.08 -10.66
C ALA A 296 -13.09 34.51 -11.61
N ALA A 297 -14.35 34.79 -11.33
CA ALA A 297 -15.44 34.45 -12.24
C ALA A 297 -16.53 35.50 -12.24
N TRP A 298 -17.12 35.70 -13.39
CA TRP A 298 -18.25 36.59 -13.60
C TRP A 298 -19.41 35.80 -14.22
N ARG A 299 -20.53 35.78 -13.51
CA ARG A 299 -21.76 35.14 -14.01
C ARG A 299 -22.62 36.20 -14.69
N ILE A 300 -22.39 36.34 -16.01
CA ILE A 300 -23.00 37.33 -16.87
C ILE A 300 -24.51 37.15 -16.91
N SER A 301 -24.99 35.91 -16.89
CA SER A 301 -26.42 35.60 -16.93
C SER A 301 -27.23 36.16 -15.75
N ARG A 302 -26.57 36.57 -14.67
CA ARG A 302 -27.21 37.26 -13.51
C ARG A 302 -27.25 38.76 -13.63
N GLU A 303 -26.64 39.35 -14.66
CA GLU A 303 -26.73 40.79 -14.90
C GLU A 303 -28.07 41.17 -15.50
N LYS A 304 -28.59 42.35 -15.14
CA LYS A 304 -29.90 42.84 -15.60
C LYS A 304 -29.98 42.89 -17.13
N PHE A 305 -28.91 43.36 -17.79
CA PHE A 305 -28.87 43.41 -19.26
C PHE A 305 -29.00 42.06 -19.96
N TRP A 306 -28.61 40.95 -19.25
CA TRP A 306 -28.73 39.60 -19.75
C TRP A 306 -30.08 38.98 -19.38
N SER A 307 -30.45 39.04 -18.11
CA SER A 307 -31.67 38.44 -17.58
C SER A 307 -32.96 39.01 -18.18
N GLU A 308 -32.91 40.26 -18.62
CA GLU A 308 -34.05 40.97 -19.28
C GLU A 308 -33.99 40.83 -20.81
N SER A 309 -33.00 40.19 -21.37
CA SER A 309 -32.83 40.01 -22.84
C SER A 309 -33.43 38.70 -23.33
N THR A 310 -33.80 38.63 -24.59
CA THR A 310 -34.26 37.40 -25.27
C THR A 310 -33.15 36.33 -25.35
N ILE A 311 -31.89 36.70 -25.16
CA ILE A 311 -30.76 35.78 -25.09
C ILE A 311 -30.89 34.83 -23.90
N ASN A 312 -31.48 35.29 -22.82
CA ASN A 312 -31.70 34.48 -21.62
C ASN A 312 -32.63 33.27 -21.86
N ASP A 313 -33.53 33.37 -22.83
CA ASP A 313 -34.42 32.26 -23.19
C ASP A 313 -33.65 31.09 -23.80
N TRP A 314 -32.47 31.35 -24.42
CA TRP A 314 -31.63 30.38 -25.07
C TRP A 314 -30.42 30.00 -24.20
N PHE A 315 -29.86 30.97 -23.48
CA PHE A 315 -28.66 30.81 -22.63
C PHE A 315 -28.92 31.39 -21.22
N ASN A 316 -29.52 30.58 -20.37
CA ASN A 316 -29.95 31.00 -19.03
C ASN A 316 -28.81 30.96 -17.98
N ASP A 317 -27.67 30.33 -18.28
CA ASP A 317 -26.48 30.38 -17.44
C ASP A 317 -25.19 30.56 -18.26
N LEU A 318 -24.64 31.77 -18.21
CA LEU A 318 -23.36 32.11 -18.81
C LEU A 318 -22.41 32.62 -17.73
N ARG A 319 -21.25 31.95 -17.58
CA ARG A 319 -20.19 32.32 -16.64
C ARG A 319 -18.84 32.26 -17.32
N ILE A 320 -18.07 33.33 -17.19
CA ILE A 320 -16.65 33.38 -17.57
C ILE A 320 -15.83 33.21 -16.29
N ARG A 321 -14.77 32.37 -16.36
CA ARG A 321 -13.86 32.16 -15.25
C ARG A 321 -12.42 32.11 -15.74
N ALA A 322 -11.50 32.61 -14.89
CA ALA A 322 -10.06 32.47 -15.07
C ALA A 322 -9.42 32.06 -13.75
N SER A 323 -8.38 31.26 -13.82
CA SER A 323 -7.59 30.86 -12.65
C SER A 323 -6.13 30.65 -13.01
N TYR A 324 -5.28 30.94 -12.04
CA TYR A 324 -3.85 30.63 -12.11
C TYR A 324 -3.41 30.06 -10.77
N ALA A 325 -2.57 29.03 -10.80
CA ALA A 325 -1.99 28.45 -9.59
C ALA A 325 -0.59 27.90 -9.87
N THR A 326 0.24 27.95 -8.82
CA THR A 326 1.50 27.26 -8.76
C THR A 326 1.32 25.97 -7.99
N ILE A 327 2.01 24.89 -8.40
CA ILE A 327 1.97 23.60 -7.76
C ILE A 327 3.39 23.08 -7.57
N GLY A 328 3.61 22.20 -6.58
CA GLY A 328 4.85 21.50 -6.35
C GLY A 328 4.65 19.99 -6.45
N ASN A 329 5.73 19.28 -6.75
CA ASN A 329 5.77 17.82 -6.67
C ASN A 329 6.52 17.41 -5.41
N SER A 330 5.89 16.60 -4.55
CA SER A 330 6.48 16.03 -3.34
C SER A 330 7.00 14.61 -3.52
N ASP A 331 6.69 13.97 -4.65
CA ASP A 331 7.21 12.65 -4.99
C ASP A 331 8.57 12.80 -5.68
N LEU A 332 9.62 12.47 -4.93
CA LEU A 332 11.01 12.58 -5.38
C LEU A 332 11.60 11.21 -5.75
N GLY A 333 10.80 10.14 -5.72
CA GLY A 333 11.22 8.77 -6.02
C GLY A 333 12.23 8.18 -5.01
N ASN A 334 12.66 8.96 -4.01
CA ASN A 334 13.57 8.53 -2.95
C ASN A 334 13.28 9.32 -1.67
N TYR A 335 13.47 8.69 -0.50
CA TYR A 335 13.22 9.33 0.81
C TYR A 335 14.23 10.42 1.18
N PHE A 336 15.48 10.28 0.73
CA PHE A 336 16.54 11.25 1.01
C PHE A 336 17.45 11.46 -0.22
N PRO A 337 16.93 12.03 -1.31
CA PRO A 337 17.64 12.13 -2.59
C PRO A 337 18.91 13.00 -2.53
N TYR A 338 19.07 13.80 -1.48
CA TYR A 338 20.21 14.70 -1.29
C TYR A 338 21.35 14.09 -0.45
N LEU A 339 21.12 12.91 0.17
CA LEU A 339 22.16 12.26 0.97
C LEU A 339 23.01 11.36 0.09
N GLY A 340 24.32 11.55 0.16
CA GLY A 340 25.28 10.56 -0.34
C GLY A 340 25.29 9.35 0.61
N THR A 341 24.94 8.17 0.08
CA THR A 341 24.99 6.92 0.87
C THR A 341 26.26 6.16 0.59
N TYR A 342 26.91 5.68 1.66
CA TYR A 342 28.08 4.80 1.57
C TYR A 342 27.68 3.41 2.04
N GLY A 343 27.92 2.41 1.20
CA GLY A 343 27.80 1.01 1.59
C GLY A 343 29.06 0.57 2.33
N ALA A 344 28.94 0.10 3.56
CA ALA A 344 30.05 -0.53 4.25
C ALA A 344 30.12 -2.00 3.81
N LYS A 345 31.25 -2.40 3.19
CA LYS A 345 31.59 -3.81 3.00
C LYS A 345 32.69 -4.15 3.99
N LYS A 346 32.58 -5.32 4.64
CA LYS A 346 33.70 -5.86 5.43
C LYS A 346 34.91 -6.01 4.52
N ALA A 347 35.95 -5.26 4.74
CA ALA A 347 37.19 -5.38 4.00
C ALA A 347 37.87 -6.70 4.41
N GLY A 348 37.99 -7.63 3.46
CA GLY A 348 38.91 -8.76 3.57
C GLY A 348 38.53 -9.81 4.61
N SER A 349 37.84 -10.85 4.19
CA SER A 349 38.24 -12.20 4.53
C SER A 349 38.53 -12.90 3.21
N ASN A 350 39.76 -12.88 2.79
CA ASN A 350 40.29 -13.92 1.94
C ASN A 350 40.34 -15.18 2.83
N THR A 351 39.41 -16.08 2.65
CA THR A 351 39.56 -17.52 2.85
C THR A 351 38.70 -18.23 1.84
#